data_01bfe9d26542194d1e03c9464f5d55ad
#
_entry.id   01bfe9d26542194d1e03c9464f5d55ad
#
_cell.length_a   1.000
_cell.length_b   1.000
_cell.length_c   1.000
_cell.angle_alpha   90.00
_cell.angle_beta   90.00
_cell.angle_gamma   90.00
#
_symmetry.space_group_name_H-M   'P 1'
#
loop_
_entity.id
_entity.type
_entity.pdbx_description
1 polymer ?
#
loop_
_entity_poly.entity_id
_entity_poly.type
_entity_poly.pdbx_seq_one_letter_code
_entity_poly.pdbx_strand_id
1 'polypeptide(L)'
;MFLDAVRRRNPGLLRCAALLHRSGVIPPNTFVFDRGAVRRNAERLAARAATLGLGLYYMAKQIAYDAQLVAAIRASIAGAVAVDWMGAEALLAQGAVVRHVGHLVPVPQRLVPTLMAQARPEVWTLLDLEAAATISRAALALGRVQPVLLRINGGDFFPGQEGGFAPEEVMAAATAIARLPGLRLSGVTSYPCFTWDEEAACYRPTANLEALIASAERLRAAGFAIEQINAPGNTSLSVLPLLAQYGASHGEPGHALTGTTPEQSLGSSEEEPAVVYVSEVSAQLPGGQALAYGGGLYARAHARQALVGESPEELEERAPVVVRFPPPQFIDYQCLLEPPPGRRLPTGATVIMAFRFQLFVLRSYRAVVEQDDQGNWQLLSLTPPTWQPASLLADPSGSGGG
;
A
#
# COMPACT_ATOMS: atom_id res chain seq x y z
N MET A 1 6.67 4.17 -19.16
CA MET A 1 6.64 4.82 -17.82
C MET A 1 5.22 4.86 -17.26
N PHE A 2 5.03 5.06 -15.95
CA PHE A 2 3.67 5.10 -15.33
C PHE A 2 2.75 6.11 -16.01
N LEU A 3 3.25 7.29 -16.33
CA LEU A 3 2.47 8.33 -17.02
C LEU A 3 1.95 7.87 -18.38
N ASP A 4 2.78 7.16 -19.16
CA ASP A 4 2.36 6.62 -20.46
C ASP A 4 1.32 5.51 -20.31
N ALA A 5 1.41 4.72 -19.23
CA ALA A 5 0.42 3.69 -18.95
C ALA A 5 -0.96 4.32 -18.66
N VAL A 6 -1.01 5.38 -17.85
CA VAL A 6 -2.26 6.11 -17.61
C VAL A 6 -2.80 6.74 -18.88
N ARG A 7 -1.96 7.40 -19.68
CA ARG A 7 -2.38 8.00 -20.97
C ARG A 7 -3.03 7.00 -21.92
N ARG A 8 -2.50 5.78 -21.98
CA ARG A 8 -3.01 4.74 -22.90
C ARG A 8 -4.20 3.97 -22.34
N ARG A 9 -4.24 3.70 -21.03
CA ARG A 9 -5.16 2.72 -20.43
C ARG A 9 -6.26 3.33 -19.57
N ASN A 10 -6.08 4.59 -19.12
CA ASN A 10 -7.09 5.35 -18.39
C ASN A 10 -7.02 6.86 -18.73
N PRO A 11 -7.14 7.25 -20.03
CA PRO A 11 -7.10 8.66 -20.42
C PRO A 11 -8.25 9.47 -19.81
N GLY A 12 -9.39 8.83 -19.53
CA GLY A 12 -10.52 9.48 -18.88
C GLY A 12 -10.19 10.02 -17.49
N LEU A 13 -9.37 9.31 -16.72
CA LEU A 13 -8.90 9.78 -15.42
C LEU A 13 -8.04 11.05 -15.54
N LEU A 14 -7.15 11.11 -16.55
CA LEU A 14 -6.35 12.33 -16.82
C LEU A 14 -7.24 13.53 -17.13
N ARG A 15 -8.21 13.35 -18.04
CA ARG A 15 -9.17 14.38 -18.43
C ARG A 15 -10.03 14.84 -17.23
N CYS A 16 -10.55 13.91 -16.44
CA CYS A 16 -11.31 14.19 -15.23
C CYS A 16 -10.46 15.01 -14.23
N ALA A 17 -9.25 14.57 -13.93
CA ALA A 17 -8.36 15.26 -12.99
C ALA A 17 -8.01 16.68 -13.46
N ALA A 18 -7.78 16.87 -14.76
CA ALA A 18 -7.53 18.19 -15.34
C ALA A 18 -8.76 19.12 -15.19
N LEU A 19 -9.95 18.63 -15.49
CA LEU A 19 -11.19 19.41 -15.38
C LEU A 19 -11.48 19.81 -13.93
N LEU A 20 -11.33 18.88 -12.98
CA LEU A 20 -11.53 19.16 -11.55
C LEU A 20 -10.55 20.22 -11.03
N HIS A 21 -9.29 20.17 -11.45
CA HIS A 21 -8.29 21.17 -11.07
C HIS A 21 -8.61 22.54 -11.69
N ARG A 22 -8.86 22.60 -12.98
CA ARG A 22 -9.16 23.84 -13.69
C ARG A 22 -10.42 24.54 -13.21
N SER A 23 -11.44 23.78 -12.79
CA SER A 23 -12.67 24.34 -12.19
C SER A 23 -12.51 24.76 -10.73
N GLY A 24 -11.33 24.57 -10.14
CA GLY A 24 -11.06 24.89 -8.74
C GLY A 24 -11.70 23.92 -7.73
N VAL A 25 -12.24 22.79 -8.18
CA VAL A 25 -12.86 21.78 -7.32
C VAL A 25 -11.81 21.04 -6.50
N ILE A 26 -10.64 20.75 -7.10
CA ILE A 26 -9.50 20.20 -6.37
C ILE A 26 -8.33 21.17 -6.41
N PRO A 27 -7.61 21.37 -5.29
CA PRO A 27 -6.39 22.17 -5.26
C PRO A 27 -5.20 21.42 -5.86
N PRO A 28 -4.06 22.11 -6.17
CA PRO A 28 -2.80 21.44 -6.44
C PRO A 28 -2.37 20.58 -5.23
N ASN A 29 -1.43 19.64 -5.47
CA ASN A 29 -1.00 18.65 -4.49
C ASN A 29 -2.14 17.67 -4.10
N THR A 30 -2.86 17.17 -5.11
CA THR A 30 -3.98 16.22 -4.95
C THR A 30 -3.70 14.91 -5.68
N PHE A 31 -3.82 13.77 -4.98
CA PHE A 31 -3.98 12.47 -5.63
C PHE A 31 -5.43 12.28 -6.05
N VAL A 32 -5.66 11.93 -7.31
CA VAL A 32 -6.98 11.61 -7.86
C VAL A 32 -7.05 10.13 -8.16
N PHE A 33 -7.95 9.42 -7.48
CA PHE A 33 -8.15 7.97 -7.61
C PHE A 33 -9.43 7.66 -8.40
N ASP A 34 -9.31 6.76 -9.37
CA ASP A 34 -10.45 6.12 -10.04
C ASP A 34 -10.91 4.91 -9.19
N ARG A 35 -12.01 5.08 -8.46
CA ARG A 35 -12.61 4.03 -7.62
C ARG A 35 -13.03 2.81 -8.42
N GLY A 36 -13.56 3.01 -9.63
CA GLY A 36 -13.98 1.94 -10.52
C GLY A 36 -12.80 1.06 -10.96
N ALA A 37 -11.66 1.68 -11.32
CA ALA A 37 -10.45 0.94 -11.66
C ALA A 37 -9.88 0.20 -10.44
N VAL A 38 -9.86 0.82 -9.25
CA VAL A 38 -9.44 0.14 -8.00
C VAL A 38 -10.32 -1.08 -7.73
N ARG A 39 -11.65 -0.95 -7.89
CA ARG A 39 -12.59 -2.07 -7.71
C ARG A 39 -12.32 -3.19 -8.69
N ARG A 40 -12.19 -2.90 -10.01
CA ARG A 40 -11.88 -3.91 -11.02
C ARG A 40 -10.54 -4.61 -10.78
N ASN A 41 -9.51 -3.90 -10.33
CA ASN A 41 -8.24 -4.50 -9.94
C ASN A 41 -8.43 -5.47 -8.76
N ALA A 42 -9.18 -5.08 -7.73
CA ALA A 42 -9.48 -5.95 -6.59
C ALA A 42 -10.27 -7.20 -7.00
N GLU A 43 -11.27 -7.06 -7.86
CA GLU A 43 -12.06 -8.17 -8.42
C GLU A 43 -11.17 -9.18 -9.17
N ARG A 44 -10.29 -8.68 -10.04
CA ARG A 44 -9.37 -9.52 -10.83
C ARG A 44 -8.34 -10.23 -9.97
N LEU A 45 -7.78 -9.53 -8.96
CA LEU A 45 -6.85 -10.13 -8.00
C LEU A 45 -7.54 -11.24 -7.19
N ALA A 46 -8.75 -10.99 -6.68
CA ALA A 46 -9.51 -11.98 -5.92
C ALA A 46 -9.87 -13.20 -6.79
N ALA A 47 -10.34 -12.98 -8.03
CA ALA A 47 -10.67 -14.06 -8.95
C ALA A 47 -9.44 -14.91 -9.31
N ARG A 48 -8.30 -14.29 -9.63
CA ARG A 48 -7.05 -15.00 -9.93
C ARG A 48 -6.54 -15.77 -8.71
N ALA A 49 -6.56 -15.17 -7.51
CA ALA A 49 -6.16 -15.83 -6.29
C ALA A 49 -7.05 -17.06 -5.99
N ALA A 50 -8.36 -16.95 -6.17
CA ALA A 50 -9.29 -18.05 -5.96
C ALA A 50 -8.99 -19.26 -6.89
N THR A 51 -8.68 -19.01 -8.17
CA THR A 51 -8.31 -20.09 -9.11
C THR A 51 -6.99 -20.79 -8.74
N LEU A 52 -6.14 -20.12 -7.97
CA LEU A 52 -4.84 -20.62 -7.51
C LEU A 52 -4.89 -21.15 -6.07
N GLY A 53 -6.05 -21.12 -5.41
CA GLY A 53 -6.19 -21.53 -4.00
C GLY A 53 -5.48 -20.60 -3.01
N LEU A 54 -5.27 -19.33 -3.36
CA LEU A 54 -4.57 -18.34 -2.52
C LEU A 54 -5.55 -17.47 -1.74
N GLY A 55 -5.25 -17.21 -0.48
CA GLY A 55 -5.88 -16.16 0.32
C GLY A 55 -5.23 -14.80 0.10
N LEU A 56 -6.01 -13.72 0.26
CA LEU A 56 -5.50 -12.35 0.14
C LEU A 56 -5.86 -11.52 1.36
N TYR A 57 -4.91 -10.70 1.82
CA TYR A 57 -5.13 -9.56 2.71
C TYR A 57 -4.74 -8.27 2.00
N TYR A 58 -5.69 -7.36 1.75
CA TYR A 58 -5.38 -6.13 1.04
C TYR A 58 -4.61 -5.13 1.91
N MET A 59 -3.67 -4.41 1.28
CA MET A 59 -2.85 -3.38 1.91
C MET A 59 -3.41 -1.99 1.57
N ALA A 60 -3.86 -1.24 2.58
CA ALA A 60 -4.55 0.04 2.36
C ALA A 60 -3.66 1.29 2.48
N LYS A 61 -2.38 1.17 2.81
CA LYS A 61 -1.50 2.34 2.95
C LYS A 61 -1.33 3.13 1.63
N GLN A 62 -1.38 2.47 0.48
CA GLN A 62 -1.29 3.09 -0.84
C GLN A 62 -2.52 3.93 -1.21
N ILE A 63 -3.63 3.73 -0.54
CA ILE A 63 -4.87 4.50 -0.72
C ILE A 63 -5.17 5.38 0.49
N ALA A 64 -4.18 5.59 1.36
CA ALA A 64 -4.27 6.39 2.60
C ALA A 64 -5.50 6.04 3.46
N TYR A 65 -5.89 4.77 3.47
CA TYR A 65 -7.04 4.27 4.24
C TYR A 65 -8.36 4.98 3.90
N ASP A 66 -8.51 5.49 2.67
CA ASP A 66 -9.71 6.21 2.24
C ASP A 66 -10.95 5.32 2.27
N ALA A 67 -12.05 5.82 2.85
CA ALA A 67 -13.28 5.06 3.08
C ALA A 67 -13.91 4.52 1.78
N GLN A 68 -13.93 5.34 0.72
CA GLN A 68 -14.53 4.96 -0.57
C GLN A 68 -13.72 3.86 -1.25
N LEU A 69 -12.38 3.97 -1.19
CA LEU A 69 -11.48 2.99 -1.78
C LEU A 69 -11.44 1.69 -0.96
N VAL A 70 -11.41 1.79 0.38
CA VAL A 70 -11.53 0.63 1.28
C VAL A 70 -12.83 -0.13 1.01
N ALA A 71 -13.96 0.59 0.86
CA ALA A 71 -15.24 -0.03 0.56
C ALA A 71 -15.25 -0.75 -0.80
N ALA A 72 -14.62 -0.17 -1.83
CA ALA A 72 -14.50 -0.78 -3.15
C ALA A 72 -13.67 -2.08 -3.13
N ILE A 73 -12.56 -2.10 -2.37
CA ILE A 73 -11.66 -3.26 -2.29
C ILE A 73 -12.30 -4.40 -1.48
N ARG A 74 -12.89 -4.09 -0.32
CA ARG A 74 -13.43 -5.10 0.60
C ARG A 74 -14.61 -5.89 0.02
N ALA A 75 -15.23 -5.39 -1.04
CA ALA A 75 -16.28 -6.12 -1.76
C ALA A 75 -15.76 -7.44 -2.38
N SER A 76 -14.47 -7.50 -2.73
CA SER A 76 -13.85 -8.66 -3.37
C SER A 76 -12.76 -9.31 -2.48
N ILE A 77 -12.02 -8.52 -1.70
CA ILE A 77 -10.98 -8.98 -0.78
C ILE A 77 -11.40 -8.56 0.63
N ALA A 78 -12.02 -9.48 1.38
CA ALA A 78 -12.71 -9.16 2.62
C ALA A 78 -11.78 -8.72 3.77
N GLY A 79 -10.54 -9.20 3.82
CA GLY A 79 -9.61 -8.98 4.92
C GLY A 79 -8.49 -8.00 4.59
N ALA A 80 -8.19 -7.08 5.50
CA ALA A 80 -7.06 -6.16 5.41
C ALA A 80 -5.86 -6.67 6.21
N VAL A 81 -4.65 -6.30 5.76
CA VAL A 81 -3.43 -6.37 6.56
C VAL A 81 -3.05 -4.99 7.07
N ALA A 82 -2.73 -4.90 8.34
CA ALA A 82 -2.16 -3.71 8.95
C ALA A 82 -0.65 -3.85 9.10
N VAL A 83 0.09 -2.94 8.46
CA VAL A 83 1.56 -2.91 8.54
C VAL A 83 2.00 -2.55 9.96
N ASP A 84 1.30 -1.60 10.58
CA ASP A 84 1.53 -1.09 11.91
C ASP A 84 0.20 -0.89 12.66
N TRP A 85 0.29 -0.48 13.92
CA TRP A 85 -0.89 -0.27 14.77
C TRP A 85 -1.73 0.93 14.32
N MET A 86 -1.12 2.00 13.78
CA MET A 86 -1.85 3.18 13.28
C MET A 86 -2.66 2.82 12.03
N GLY A 87 -2.09 1.99 11.14
CA GLY A 87 -2.82 1.46 9.99
C GLY A 87 -3.99 0.56 10.39
N ALA A 88 -3.83 -0.25 11.45
CA ALA A 88 -4.92 -1.05 11.99
C ALA A 88 -6.07 -0.16 12.49
N GLU A 89 -5.76 0.87 13.25
CA GLU A 89 -6.71 1.84 13.78
C GLU A 89 -7.45 2.58 12.65
N ALA A 90 -6.70 3.06 11.66
CA ALA A 90 -7.29 3.73 10.50
C ALA A 90 -8.25 2.81 9.71
N LEU A 91 -7.90 1.54 9.52
CA LEU A 91 -8.75 0.55 8.87
C LEU A 91 -10.02 0.27 9.67
N LEU A 92 -9.90 0.08 10.99
CA LEU A 92 -11.04 -0.14 11.88
C LEU A 92 -12.01 1.06 11.87
N ALA A 93 -11.49 2.29 11.84
CA ALA A 93 -12.29 3.50 11.74
C ALA A 93 -13.10 3.57 10.42
N GLN A 94 -12.66 2.89 9.36
CA GLN A 94 -13.40 2.76 8.09
C GLN A 94 -14.29 1.52 8.05
N GLY A 95 -14.48 0.82 9.17
CA GLY A 95 -15.27 -0.41 9.24
C GLY A 95 -14.67 -1.58 8.45
N ALA A 96 -13.36 -1.57 8.21
CA ALA A 96 -12.66 -2.68 7.59
C ALA A 96 -12.44 -3.84 8.57
N VAL A 97 -12.39 -5.06 8.05
CA VAL A 97 -12.01 -6.24 8.83
C VAL A 97 -10.49 -6.39 8.75
N VAL A 98 -9.80 -6.08 9.84
CA VAL A 98 -8.34 -6.26 9.95
C VAL A 98 -8.06 -7.71 10.32
N ARG A 99 -7.61 -8.51 9.35
CA ARG A 99 -7.35 -9.93 9.55
C ARG A 99 -5.91 -10.25 9.93
N HIS A 100 -4.96 -9.46 9.45
CA HIS A 100 -3.54 -9.65 9.72
C HIS A 100 -2.96 -8.41 10.40
N VAL A 101 -2.31 -8.58 11.56
CA VAL A 101 -1.70 -7.50 12.36
C VAL A 101 -0.22 -7.79 12.61
N GLY A 102 0.60 -6.74 12.64
CA GLY A 102 2.02 -6.82 12.96
C GLY A 102 2.90 -7.31 11.81
N HIS A 103 2.44 -7.15 10.58
CA HIS A 103 3.13 -7.64 9.39
C HIS A 103 4.61 -7.20 9.29
N LEU A 104 4.92 -5.92 9.50
CA LEU A 104 6.29 -5.39 9.47
C LEU A 104 6.71 -4.73 10.78
N VAL A 105 5.76 -4.09 11.47
CA VAL A 105 6.02 -3.32 12.68
C VAL A 105 5.27 -3.97 13.84
N PRO A 106 5.96 -4.36 14.92
CA PRO A 106 5.30 -4.86 16.11
C PRO A 106 4.33 -3.84 16.69
N VAL A 107 3.25 -4.32 17.26
CA VAL A 107 2.33 -3.47 18.00
C VAL A 107 2.96 -3.11 19.34
N PRO A 108 2.95 -1.81 19.76
CA PRO A 108 3.43 -1.43 21.07
C PRO A 108 2.78 -2.26 22.18
N GLN A 109 3.58 -2.79 23.11
CA GLN A 109 3.13 -3.78 24.11
C GLN A 109 1.88 -3.35 24.89
N ARG A 110 1.78 -2.04 25.19
CA ARG A 110 0.63 -1.48 25.92
C ARG A 110 -0.64 -1.38 25.11
N LEU A 111 -0.54 -1.39 23.77
CA LEU A 111 -1.69 -1.32 22.85
C LEU A 111 -2.22 -2.70 22.44
N VAL A 112 -1.44 -3.77 22.68
CA VAL A 112 -1.83 -5.15 22.31
C VAL A 112 -3.22 -5.54 22.82
N PRO A 113 -3.61 -5.34 24.10
CA PRO A 113 -4.92 -5.74 24.58
C PRO A 113 -6.06 -5.00 23.88
N THR A 114 -5.93 -3.69 23.72
CA THR A 114 -6.94 -2.85 23.07
C THR A 114 -7.11 -3.18 21.59
N LEU A 115 -5.99 -3.26 20.84
CA LEU A 115 -6.04 -3.59 19.43
C LEU A 115 -6.59 -5.00 19.21
N MET A 116 -6.21 -5.98 20.03
CA MET A 116 -6.70 -7.34 19.93
C MET A 116 -8.22 -7.42 20.17
N ALA A 117 -8.75 -6.66 21.12
CA ALA A 117 -10.18 -6.60 21.40
C ALA A 117 -10.97 -5.98 20.24
N GLN A 118 -10.44 -4.92 19.63
CA GLN A 118 -11.11 -4.20 18.55
C GLN A 118 -11.01 -4.92 17.20
N ALA A 119 -9.80 -5.33 16.80
CA ALA A 119 -9.55 -5.95 15.51
C ALA A 119 -9.96 -7.41 15.45
N ARG A 120 -9.76 -8.17 16.53
CA ARG A 120 -9.93 -9.63 16.58
C ARG A 120 -9.28 -10.33 15.39
N PRO A 121 -7.98 -10.09 15.13
CA PRO A 121 -7.36 -10.51 13.88
C PRO A 121 -7.36 -12.03 13.73
N GLU A 122 -7.41 -12.49 12.50
CA GLU A 122 -7.28 -13.89 12.12
C GLU A 122 -5.88 -14.41 12.43
N VAL A 123 -4.86 -13.62 12.11
CA VAL A 123 -3.47 -13.92 12.40
C VAL A 123 -2.72 -12.70 12.93
N TRP A 124 -1.73 -12.95 13.79
CA TRP A 124 -0.83 -11.94 14.35
C TRP A 124 0.61 -12.35 14.10
N THR A 125 1.40 -11.49 13.44
CA THR A 125 2.82 -11.78 13.19
C THR A 125 3.68 -11.50 14.42
N LEU A 126 4.56 -12.44 14.73
CA LEU A 126 5.58 -12.35 15.78
C LEU A 126 6.95 -12.13 15.14
N LEU A 127 7.65 -11.09 15.59
CA LEU A 127 9.02 -10.79 15.21
C LEU A 127 10.03 -11.29 16.25
N ASP A 128 9.58 -11.50 17.49
CA ASP A 128 10.36 -11.99 18.62
C ASP A 128 9.46 -12.74 19.64
N LEU A 129 10.07 -13.38 20.63
CA LEU A 129 9.35 -14.12 21.66
C LEU A 129 8.93 -13.25 22.85
N GLU A 130 9.49 -12.07 23.04
CA GLU A 130 9.13 -11.20 24.17
C GLU A 130 7.71 -10.66 23.98
N ALA A 131 7.36 -10.28 22.78
CA ALA A 131 6.00 -9.86 22.41
C ALA A 131 4.97 -10.99 22.59
N ALA A 132 5.35 -12.24 22.35
CA ALA A 132 4.47 -13.39 22.36
C ALA A 132 3.75 -13.58 23.70
N ALA A 133 4.44 -13.38 24.82
CA ALA A 133 3.87 -13.49 26.16
C ALA A 133 2.75 -12.46 26.41
N THR A 134 2.94 -11.22 25.96
CA THR A 134 1.92 -10.17 26.06
C THR A 134 0.68 -10.48 25.22
N ILE A 135 0.91 -10.93 23.98
CA ILE A 135 -0.18 -11.32 23.06
C ILE A 135 -0.96 -12.50 23.61
N SER A 136 -0.26 -13.51 24.20
CA SER A 136 -0.88 -14.65 24.86
C SER A 136 -1.79 -14.23 26.01
N ARG A 137 -1.30 -13.37 26.92
CA ARG A 137 -2.12 -12.86 28.04
C ARG A 137 -3.34 -12.09 27.56
N ALA A 138 -3.16 -11.24 26.56
CA ALA A 138 -4.28 -10.48 25.98
C ALA A 138 -5.34 -11.38 25.35
N ALA A 139 -4.91 -12.43 24.63
CA ALA A 139 -5.82 -13.40 24.04
C ALA A 139 -6.63 -14.17 25.11
N LEU A 140 -5.95 -14.63 26.17
CA LEU A 140 -6.61 -15.32 27.30
C LEU A 140 -7.62 -14.43 28.02
N ALA A 141 -7.28 -13.15 28.23
CA ALA A 141 -8.19 -12.18 28.85
C ALA A 141 -9.47 -11.97 28.02
N LEU A 142 -9.42 -12.22 26.72
CA LEU A 142 -10.58 -12.18 25.81
C LEU A 142 -11.22 -13.55 25.59
N GLY A 143 -10.82 -14.59 26.35
CA GLY A 143 -11.35 -15.94 26.24
C GLY A 143 -11.05 -16.61 24.89
N ARG A 144 -9.92 -16.28 24.24
CA ARG A 144 -9.57 -16.81 22.91
C ARG A 144 -8.13 -17.31 22.85
N VAL A 145 -7.86 -18.12 21.84
CA VAL A 145 -6.50 -18.47 21.39
C VAL A 145 -6.23 -17.71 20.11
N GLN A 146 -5.13 -16.92 20.08
CA GLN A 146 -4.74 -16.12 18.92
C GLN A 146 -3.83 -16.94 18.01
N PRO A 147 -4.23 -17.19 16.72
CA PRO A 147 -3.34 -17.75 15.74
C PRO A 147 -2.21 -16.75 15.42
N VAL A 148 -0.97 -17.26 15.35
CA VAL A 148 0.21 -16.45 15.10
C VAL A 148 1.02 -16.98 13.93
N LEU A 149 1.70 -16.05 13.24
CA LEU A 149 2.69 -16.34 12.22
C LEU A 149 4.07 -15.97 12.76
N LEU A 150 5.06 -16.85 12.60
CA LEU A 150 6.46 -16.48 12.82
C LEU A 150 6.96 -15.74 11.59
N ARG A 151 7.54 -14.56 11.79
CA ARG A 151 8.24 -13.86 10.70
C ARG A 151 9.62 -14.47 10.51
N ILE A 152 9.88 -14.95 9.30
CA ILE A 152 11.16 -15.56 8.92
C ILE A 152 12.07 -14.49 8.34
N ASN A 153 13.30 -14.49 8.82
CA ASN A 153 14.38 -13.62 8.39
C ASN A 153 15.32 -14.41 7.47
N GLY A 154 15.22 -14.18 6.16
CA GLY A 154 16.06 -14.85 5.15
C GLY A 154 17.28 -14.04 4.70
N GLY A 155 17.47 -12.81 5.22
CA GLY A 155 18.64 -11.98 4.92
C GLY A 155 18.42 -10.85 3.91
N ASP A 156 17.32 -10.86 3.15
CA ASP A 156 17.02 -9.81 2.17
C ASP A 156 16.10 -8.74 2.77
N PHE A 157 16.68 -7.65 3.28
CA PHE A 157 15.91 -6.58 3.93
C PHE A 157 16.26 -5.19 3.45
N PHE A 158 15.29 -4.29 3.69
CA PHE A 158 15.56 -2.86 3.77
C PHE A 158 15.95 -2.50 5.22
N PRO A 159 16.84 -1.52 5.44
CA PRO A 159 17.21 -1.06 6.78
C PRO A 159 15.97 -0.74 7.63
N GLY A 160 15.92 -1.28 8.86
CA GLY A 160 14.79 -1.14 9.78
C GLY A 160 13.67 -2.17 9.58
N GLN A 161 13.88 -3.20 8.73
CA GLN A 161 12.92 -4.28 8.49
C GLN A 161 13.50 -5.68 8.75
N GLU A 162 14.60 -5.76 9.47
CA GLU A 162 15.38 -6.98 9.72
C GLU A 162 14.78 -7.91 10.78
N GLY A 163 13.71 -7.49 11.47
CA GLY A 163 13.08 -8.28 12.55
C GLY A 163 12.56 -9.65 12.07
N GLY A 164 12.52 -10.60 12.98
CA GLY A 164 12.06 -11.96 12.75
C GLY A 164 13.07 -13.01 13.16
N PHE A 165 12.73 -14.27 12.96
CA PHE A 165 13.53 -15.44 13.37
C PHE A 165 14.38 -15.94 12.21
N ALA A 166 15.66 -16.17 12.47
CA ALA A 166 16.51 -16.88 11.50
C ALA A 166 15.99 -18.31 11.27
N PRO A 167 16.22 -18.93 10.11
CA PRO A 167 15.75 -20.28 9.81
C PRO A 167 16.18 -21.32 10.87
N GLU A 168 17.32 -21.12 11.50
CA GLU A 168 17.87 -22.00 12.55
C GLU A 168 17.05 -21.90 13.86
N GLU A 169 16.45 -20.74 14.14
CA GLU A 169 15.73 -20.43 15.37
C GLU A 169 14.27 -20.89 15.33
N VAL A 170 13.74 -21.16 14.13
CA VAL A 170 12.30 -21.45 13.89
C VAL A 170 11.75 -22.56 14.78
N MET A 171 12.51 -23.65 14.98
CA MET A 171 12.09 -24.78 15.80
C MET A 171 12.01 -24.41 17.27
N ALA A 172 12.96 -23.65 17.76
CA ALA A 172 12.98 -23.18 19.15
C ALA A 172 11.81 -22.20 19.39
N ALA A 173 11.58 -21.28 18.42
CA ALA A 173 10.47 -20.33 18.47
C ALA A 173 9.12 -21.04 18.47
N ALA A 174 8.90 -21.99 17.57
CA ALA A 174 7.67 -22.79 17.51
C ALA A 174 7.39 -23.54 18.82
N THR A 175 8.43 -24.15 19.40
CA THR A 175 8.35 -24.87 20.68
C THR A 175 8.02 -23.90 21.84
N ALA A 176 8.59 -22.70 21.84
CA ALA A 176 8.27 -21.67 22.82
C ALA A 176 6.81 -21.20 22.70
N ILE A 177 6.31 -20.97 21.49
CA ILE A 177 4.91 -20.59 21.24
C ILE A 177 3.94 -21.67 21.70
N ALA A 178 4.24 -22.95 21.46
CA ALA A 178 3.41 -24.07 21.89
C ALA A 178 3.21 -24.17 23.43
N ARG A 179 4.07 -23.49 24.21
CA ARG A 179 3.95 -23.42 25.69
C ARG A 179 3.10 -22.24 26.16
N LEU A 180 2.65 -21.35 25.25
CA LEU A 180 1.85 -20.19 25.57
C LEU A 180 0.36 -20.50 25.29
N PRO A 181 -0.46 -20.70 26.33
CA PRO A 181 -1.83 -21.22 26.14
C PRO A 181 -2.77 -20.27 25.40
N GLY A 182 -2.44 -18.99 25.31
CA GLY A 182 -3.21 -18.00 24.55
C GLY A 182 -2.83 -17.91 23.07
N LEU A 183 -1.84 -18.69 22.62
CA LEU A 183 -1.34 -18.66 21.24
C LEU A 183 -1.46 -20.03 20.56
N ARG A 184 -1.60 -20.00 19.25
CA ARG A 184 -1.48 -21.16 18.38
C ARG A 184 -0.62 -20.80 17.18
N LEU A 185 0.47 -21.52 16.99
CA LEU A 185 1.25 -21.37 15.75
C LEU A 185 0.37 -21.82 14.58
N SER A 186 0.10 -20.91 13.65
CA SER A 186 -0.72 -21.15 12.46
C SER A 186 0.08 -21.11 11.18
N GLY A 187 1.26 -20.53 11.20
CA GLY A 187 2.05 -20.43 9.99
C GLY A 187 3.30 -19.54 10.11
N VAL A 188 3.78 -19.17 8.95
CA VAL A 188 5.00 -18.38 8.78
C VAL A 188 4.74 -17.24 7.78
N THR A 189 5.50 -16.16 7.89
CA THR A 189 5.51 -15.04 6.93
C THR A 189 6.93 -14.50 6.75
N SER A 190 7.19 -13.81 5.65
CA SER A 190 8.43 -13.08 5.43
C SER A 190 8.18 -11.88 4.49
N TYR A 191 9.14 -10.96 4.38
CA TYR A 191 9.04 -9.79 3.49
C TYR A 191 10.41 -9.15 3.25
N PRO A 192 10.72 -8.73 1.99
CA PRO A 192 9.95 -9.00 0.78
C PRO A 192 10.20 -10.42 0.27
N CYS A 193 9.18 -11.09 -0.28
CA CYS A 193 9.34 -12.42 -0.88
C CYS A 193 9.64 -12.38 -2.38
N PHE A 194 9.22 -11.31 -3.05
CA PHE A 194 9.54 -11.05 -4.46
C PHE A 194 10.03 -9.62 -4.64
N THR A 195 11.05 -9.46 -5.49
CA THR A 195 11.56 -8.16 -5.95
C THR A 195 11.44 -8.06 -7.46
N TRP A 196 11.40 -6.82 -7.95
CA TRP A 196 11.41 -6.55 -9.38
C TRP A 196 12.86 -6.40 -9.85
N ASP A 197 13.23 -7.19 -10.84
CA ASP A 197 14.50 -7.06 -11.56
C ASP A 197 14.25 -6.16 -12.79
N GLU A 198 14.79 -4.95 -12.75
CA GLU A 198 14.60 -3.96 -13.83
C GLU A 198 15.27 -4.40 -15.13
N GLU A 199 16.40 -5.10 -15.06
CA GLU A 199 17.20 -5.53 -16.20
C GLU A 199 16.53 -6.69 -16.93
N ALA A 200 16.05 -7.69 -16.17
CA ALA A 200 15.34 -8.84 -16.71
C ALA A 200 13.84 -8.56 -16.93
N ALA A 201 13.33 -7.42 -16.50
CA ALA A 201 11.91 -7.06 -16.56
C ALA A 201 10.97 -8.14 -16.02
N CYS A 202 11.34 -8.75 -14.88
CA CYS A 202 10.56 -9.82 -14.26
C CYS A 202 10.63 -9.76 -12.72
N TYR A 203 9.71 -10.45 -12.06
CA TYR A 203 9.78 -10.68 -10.62
C TYR A 203 10.69 -11.86 -10.31
N ARG A 204 11.56 -11.69 -9.31
CA ARG A 204 12.44 -12.74 -8.80
C ARG A 204 12.13 -13.04 -7.34
N PRO A 205 12.21 -14.33 -6.94
CA PRO A 205 12.19 -14.69 -5.52
C PRO A 205 13.40 -14.10 -4.80
N THR A 206 13.25 -13.84 -3.53
CA THR A 206 14.32 -13.40 -2.63
C THR A 206 14.77 -14.54 -1.74
N ALA A 207 15.92 -14.39 -1.06
CA ALA A 207 16.33 -15.33 -0.01
C ALA A 207 15.28 -15.45 1.12
N ASN A 208 14.47 -14.40 1.35
CA ASN A 208 13.35 -14.46 2.30
C ASN A 208 12.28 -15.49 1.89
N LEU A 209 11.95 -15.60 0.60
CA LEU A 209 10.97 -16.59 0.13
C LEU A 209 11.53 -18.00 0.31
N GLU A 210 12.78 -18.24 -0.05
CA GLU A 210 13.43 -19.55 0.09
C GLU A 210 13.47 -19.99 1.56
N ALA A 211 13.90 -19.09 2.46
CA ALA A 211 13.92 -19.34 3.90
C ALA A 211 12.51 -19.56 4.47
N LEU A 212 11.50 -18.83 3.98
CA LEU A 212 10.10 -18.98 4.38
C LEU A 212 9.58 -20.39 4.07
N ILE A 213 9.76 -20.85 2.83
CA ILE A 213 9.29 -22.17 2.38
C ILE A 213 10.01 -23.29 3.14
N ALA A 214 11.35 -23.23 3.21
CA ALA A 214 12.15 -24.22 3.95
C ALA A 214 11.76 -24.27 5.45
N SER A 215 11.47 -23.13 6.07
CA SER A 215 11.02 -23.06 7.46
C SER A 215 9.63 -23.70 7.65
N ALA A 216 8.70 -23.46 6.72
CA ALA A 216 7.39 -24.08 6.74
C ALA A 216 7.47 -25.62 6.62
N GLU A 217 8.29 -26.12 5.70
CA GLU A 217 8.50 -27.57 5.51
C GLU A 217 9.13 -28.20 6.75
N ARG A 218 10.14 -27.56 7.33
CA ARG A 218 10.82 -28.03 8.55
C ARG A 218 9.85 -28.10 9.74
N LEU A 219 8.97 -27.10 9.90
CA LEU A 219 7.96 -27.09 10.95
C LEU A 219 6.91 -28.20 10.73
N ARG A 220 6.46 -28.39 9.49
CA ARG A 220 5.51 -29.48 9.14
C ARG A 220 6.12 -30.86 9.40
N ALA A 221 7.37 -31.08 9.03
CA ALA A 221 8.10 -32.33 9.29
C ALA A 221 8.24 -32.63 10.78
N ALA A 222 8.26 -31.59 11.64
CA ALA A 222 8.28 -31.71 13.08
C ALA A 222 6.88 -31.83 13.72
N GLY A 223 5.81 -31.91 12.92
CA GLY A 223 4.44 -32.11 13.38
C GLY A 223 3.65 -30.84 13.71
N PHE A 224 4.18 -29.65 13.42
CA PHE A 224 3.41 -28.42 13.58
C PHE A 224 2.39 -28.25 12.43
N ALA A 225 1.17 -27.85 12.78
CA ALA A 225 0.11 -27.54 11.81
C ALA A 225 0.38 -26.16 11.18
N ILE A 226 1.01 -26.11 10.02
CA ILE A 226 1.27 -24.89 9.26
C ILE A 226 0.17 -24.71 8.21
N GLU A 227 -0.85 -23.96 8.60
CA GLU A 227 -2.03 -23.65 7.80
C GLU A 227 -1.75 -22.51 6.80
N GLN A 228 -0.88 -21.57 7.18
CA GLN A 228 -0.61 -20.38 6.40
C GLN A 228 0.89 -20.19 6.12
N ILE A 229 1.21 -20.00 4.84
CA ILE A 229 2.50 -19.52 4.36
C ILE A 229 2.20 -18.20 3.64
N ASN A 230 2.41 -17.08 4.34
CA ASN A 230 2.12 -15.75 3.81
C ASN A 230 3.40 -15.14 3.20
N ALA A 231 3.39 -14.91 1.88
CA ALA A 231 4.56 -14.48 1.13
C ALA A 231 4.34 -13.11 0.45
N PRO A 232 4.20 -12.02 1.22
CA PRO A 232 4.03 -10.69 0.67
C PRO A 232 5.29 -10.16 -0.01
N GLY A 233 5.07 -9.28 -0.96
CA GLY A 233 6.11 -8.61 -1.75
C GLY A 233 5.68 -8.50 -3.19
N ASN A 234 5.34 -7.26 -3.63
CA ASN A 234 4.85 -6.98 -4.98
C ASN A 234 3.65 -7.84 -5.44
N THR A 235 2.81 -8.33 -4.51
CA THR A 235 1.63 -9.15 -4.85
C THR A 235 0.79 -8.47 -5.91
N SER A 236 0.75 -9.05 -7.10
CA SER A 236 0.11 -8.55 -8.32
C SER A 236 -0.45 -9.72 -9.12
N LEU A 237 -1.22 -9.45 -10.18
CA LEU A 237 -1.72 -10.49 -11.08
C LEU A 237 -0.60 -11.36 -11.66
N SER A 238 0.57 -10.77 -11.92
CA SER A 238 1.76 -11.49 -12.40
C SER A 238 2.47 -12.29 -11.29
N VAL A 239 2.37 -11.86 -10.03
CA VAL A 239 3.04 -12.53 -8.90
C VAL A 239 2.19 -13.66 -8.31
N LEU A 240 0.85 -13.59 -8.41
CA LEU A 240 -0.02 -14.64 -7.87
C LEU A 240 0.31 -16.06 -8.36
N PRO A 241 0.58 -16.30 -9.67
CA PRO A 241 1.02 -17.63 -10.13
C PRO A 241 2.35 -18.08 -9.50
N LEU A 242 3.28 -17.15 -9.27
CA LEU A 242 4.56 -17.44 -8.62
C LEU A 242 4.35 -17.83 -7.16
N LEU A 243 3.47 -17.13 -6.42
CA LEU A 243 3.10 -17.51 -5.05
C LEU A 243 2.64 -18.96 -4.98
N ALA A 244 1.71 -19.36 -5.85
CA ALA A 244 1.21 -20.73 -5.91
C ALA A 244 2.30 -21.72 -6.29
N GLN A 245 3.16 -21.40 -7.24
CA GLN A 245 4.29 -22.23 -7.69
C GLN A 245 5.27 -22.52 -6.56
N TYR A 246 5.55 -21.54 -5.69
CA TYR A 246 6.42 -21.70 -4.54
C TYR A 246 5.73 -22.30 -3.30
N GLY A 247 4.44 -22.64 -3.39
CA GLY A 247 3.68 -23.25 -2.29
C GLY A 247 3.25 -22.28 -1.20
N ALA A 248 3.25 -20.98 -1.47
CA ALA A 248 2.62 -19.98 -0.59
C ALA A 248 1.11 -20.18 -0.58
N SER A 249 0.47 -19.81 0.52
CA SER A 249 -0.98 -19.87 0.66
C SER A 249 -1.65 -18.50 0.65
N HIS A 250 -0.90 -17.42 0.92
CA HIS A 250 -1.41 -16.05 1.02
C HIS A 250 -0.48 -15.02 0.40
N GLY A 251 -1.08 -13.93 -0.07
CA GLY A 251 -0.39 -12.74 -0.55
C GLY A 251 -1.08 -11.43 -0.11
N GLU A 252 -0.39 -10.30 -0.27
CA GLU A 252 -0.85 -9.01 0.23
C GLU A 252 -0.76 -7.92 -0.84
N PRO A 253 -1.78 -7.78 -1.72
CA PRO A 253 -1.78 -6.77 -2.75
C PRO A 253 -1.92 -5.36 -2.17
N GLY A 254 -1.07 -4.44 -2.63
CA GLY A 254 -1.11 -3.03 -2.32
C GLY A 254 -1.07 -2.19 -3.60
N HIS A 255 0.11 -2.04 -4.21
CA HIS A 255 0.28 -1.30 -5.47
C HIS A 255 -0.52 -1.88 -6.64
N ALA A 256 -0.80 -3.17 -6.64
CA ALA A 256 -1.65 -3.82 -7.63
C ALA A 256 -3.08 -3.24 -7.64
N LEU A 257 -3.60 -2.85 -6.45
CA LEU A 257 -4.94 -2.24 -6.33
C LEU A 257 -5.04 -0.90 -7.06
N THR A 258 -3.94 -0.16 -7.16
CA THR A 258 -3.87 1.14 -7.82
C THR A 258 -3.21 1.11 -9.19
N GLY A 259 -2.79 -0.08 -9.66
CA GLY A 259 -2.08 -0.23 -10.92
C GLY A 259 -0.74 0.51 -10.93
N THR A 260 -0.02 0.50 -9.80
CA THR A 260 1.30 1.15 -9.67
C THR A 260 2.41 0.15 -9.31
N THR A 261 2.27 -1.08 -9.78
CA THR A 261 3.32 -2.11 -9.70
C THR A 261 4.54 -1.73 -10.55
N PRO A 262 5.74 -2.23 -10.25
CA PRO A 262 6.94 -1.92 -11.05
C PRO A 262 6.77 -2.18 -12.56
N GLU A 263 6.17 -3.30 -12.93
CA GLU A 263 5.91 -3.69 -14.33
C GLU A 263 5.02 -2.70 -15.10
N GLN A 264 4.18 -1.92 -14.40
CA GLN A 264 3.37 -0.87 -15.01
C GLN A 264 4.24 0.21 -15.68
N SER A 265 5.45 0.44 -15.18
CA SER A 265 6.38 1.40 -15.80
C SER A 265 6.79 0.99 -17.20
N LEU A 266 6.75 -0.31 -17.51
CA LEU A 266 7.01 -0.87 -18.85
C LEU A 266 5.71 -0.99 -19.68
N GLY A 267 4.55 -0.84 -19.03
CA GLY A 267 3.24 -0.99 -19.67
C GLY A 267 2.80 -2.45 -19.87
N SER A 268 3.44 -3.39 -19.18
CA SER A 268 3.15 -4.83 -19.24
C SER A 268 2.23 -5.33 -18.12
N SER A 269 1.94 -4.49 -17.10
CA SER A 269 1.02 -4.85 -16.01
C SER A 269 -0.39 -5.12 -16.53
N GLU A 270 -1.02 -6.15 -15.98
CA GLU A 270 -2.44 -6.43 -16.22
C GLU A 270 -3.37 -5.47 -15.46
N GLU A 271 -2.95 -4.95 -14.30
CA GLU A 271 -3.74 -4.02 -13.50
C GLU A 271 -3.99 -2.69 -14.23
N GLU A 272 -5.15 -2.12 -14.01
CA GLU A 272 -5.51 -0.82 -14.56
C GLU A 272 -4.85 0.31 -13.76
N PRO A 273 -4.24 1.32 -14.42
CA PRO A 273 -3.79 2.53 -13.73
C PRO A 273 -4.98 3.27 -13.14
N ALA A 274 -5.01 3.41 -11.80
CA ALA A 274 -6.15 3.94 -11.08
C ALA A 274 -5.86 5.24 -10.33
N VAL A 275 -4.70 5.88 -10.56
CA VAL A 275 -4.33 7.08 -9.81
C VAL A 275 -3.41 7.99 -10.61
N VAL A 276 -3.63 9.31 -10.43
CA VAL A 276 -2.73 10.37 -10.88
C VAL A 276 -2.51 11.38 -9.76
N TYR A 277 -1.43 12.12 -9.84
CA TYR A 277 -1.13 13.22 -8.94
C TYR A 277 -1.24 14.55 -9.70
N VAL A 278 -2.05 15.45 -9.17
CA VAL A 278 -2.32 16.76 -9.74
C VAL A 278 -1.58 17.84 -8.98
N SER A 279 -0.92 18.72 -9.71
CA SER A 279 -0.28 19.93 -9.24
C SER A 279 -0.56 21.09 -10.19
N GLU A 280 0.08 22.23 -9.97
CA GLU A 280 -0.07 23.45 -10.74
C GLU A 280 1.29 24.16 -10.89
N VAL A 281 1.53 24.79 -12.03
CA VAL A 281 2.68 25.65 -12.21
C VAL A 281 2.56 26.86 -11.29
N SER A 282 3.41 26.94 -10.28
CA SER A 282 3.38 28.00 -9.25
C SER A 282 4.15 29.26 -9.63
N ALA A 283 5.24 29.10 -10.41
CA ALA A 283 6.07 30.20 -10.84
C ALA A 283 6.91 29.83 -12.06
N GLN A 284 7.30 30.84 -12.84
CA GLN A 284 8.27 30.72 -13.91
C GLN A 284 9.64 31.14 -13.43
N LEU A 285 10.67 30.48 -13.97
CA LEU A 285 12.06 30.78 -13.68
C LEU A 285 12.76 31.34 -14.91
N PRO A 286 13.87 32.08 -14.74
CA PRO A 286 14.74 32.45 -15.84
C PRO A 286 15.20 31.21 -16.62
N GLY A 287 15.32 31.33 -17.95
CA GLY A 287 15.72 30.20 -18.80
C GLY A 287 14.60 29.27 -19.24
N GLY A 288 13.33 29.59 -18.92
CA GLY A 288 12.15 28.84 -19.40
C GLY A 288 11.70 27.67 -18.51
N GLN A 289 12.42 27.39 -17.44
CA GLN A 289 11.98 26.44 -16.42
C GLN A 289 10.80 26.98 -15.61
N ALA A 290 10.12 26.11 -14.88
CA ALA A 290 9.03 26.49 -14.00
C ALA A 290 9.04 25.68 -12.70
N LEU A 291 8.36 26.17 -11.67
CA LEU A 291 8.11 25.47 -10.43
C LEU A 291 6.66 24.95 -10.42
N ALA A 292 6.44 23.83 -9.75
CA ALA A 292 5.10 23.34 -9.46
C ALA A 292 4.95 23.03 -7.96
N TYR A 293 3.73 23.18 -7.42
CA TYR A 293 3.44 22.88 -6.03
C TYR A 293 3.65 21.39 -5.72
N GLY A 294 4.00 21.07 -4.46
CA GLY A 294 4.17 19.70 -3.98
C GLY A 294 5.56 19.14 -4.31
N GLY A 295 6.39 19.02 -3.30
CA GLY A 295 7.71 18.41 -3.39
C GLY A 295 7.65 16.88 -3.35
N GLY A 296 8.80 16.23 -3.57
CA GLY A 296 8.94 14.79 -3.58
C GLY A 296 8.56 14.13 -2.25
N LEU A 297 8.86 14.77 -1.11
CA LEU A 297 8.48 14.28 0.22
C LEU A 297 6.98 14.41 0.49
N TYR A 298 6.32 15.43 -0.02
CA TYR A 298 4.87 15.62 0.14
C TYR A 298 4.08 14.50 -0.52
N ALA A 299 4.45 14.15 -1.74
CA ALA A 299 3.83 13.11 -2.52
C ALA A 299 4.54 11.76 -2.38
N ARG A 300 5.70 11.70 -1.70
CA ARG A 300 6.62 10.56 -1.72
C ARG A 300 6.88 10.10 -3.15
N ALA A 301 7.15 11.08 -4.02
CA ALA A 301 7.19 10.91 -5.45
C ALA A 301 8.59 10.57 -5.95
N HIS A 302 8.62 9.73 -6.97
CA HIS A 302 9.78 9.51 -7.82
C HIS A 302 9.41 9.77 -9.28
N ALA A 303 8.49 10.73 -9.52
CA ALA A 303 8.10 11.13 -10.86
C ALA A 303 9.31 11.74 -11.60
N ARG A 304 9.47 11.35 -12.86
CA ARG A 304 10.52 11.91 -13.74
C ARG A 304 9.94 12.78 -14.85
N GLN A 305 8.63 12.70 -15.04
CA GLN A 305 7.91 13.41 -16.09
C GLN A 305 6.54 13.87 -15.61
N ALA A 306 6.07 14.98 -16.21
CA ALA A 306 4.72 15.51 -16.01
C ALA A 306 4.11 15.95 -17.35
N LEU A 307 2.79 15.85 -17.44
CA LEU A 307 2.00 16.57 -18.43
C LEU A 307 1.70 17.96 -17.90
N VAL A 308 1.82 18.99 -18.74
CA VAL A 308 1.52 20.36 -18.36
C VAL A 308 0.68 21.02 -19.46
N GLY A 309 -0.46 21.59 -19.09
CA GLY A 309 -1.37 22.24 -20.04
C GLY A 309 -2.45 23.07 -19.38
N GLU A 310 -3.07 23.94 -20.18
CA GLU A 310 -4.18 24.80 -19.78
C GLU A 310 -5.55 24.20 -20.14
N SER A 311 -5.57 23.08 -20.87
CA SER A 311 -6.78 22.32 -21.19
C SER A 311 -6.51 20.82 -21.17
N PRO A 312 -7.55 19.96 -21.05
CA PRO A 312 -7.39 18.50 -21.18
C PRO A 312 -6.76 18.07 -22.52
N GLU A 313 -7.11 18.73 -23.61
CA GLU A 313 -6.60 18.48 -24.95
C GLU A 313 -5.08 18.73 -25.02
N GLU A 314 -4.63 19.83 -24.44
CA GLU A 314 -3.19 20.14 -24.36
C GLU A 314 -2.42 19.10 -23.53
N LEU A 315 -3.01 18.59 -22.45
CA LEU A 315 -2.41 17.53 -21.62
C LEU A 315 -2.31 16.20 -22.37
N GLU A 316 -3.27 15.90 -23.23
CA GLU A 316 -3.28 14.69 -24.05
C GLU A 316 -2.31 14.76 -25.23
N GLU A 317 -2.20 15.91 -25.90
CA GLU A 317 -1.44 16.09 -27.14
C GLU A 317 0.04 16.41 -26.89
N ARG A 318 0.33 17.20 -25.84
CA ARG A 318 1.69 17.71 -25.61
C ARG A 318 2.62 16.63 -25.05
N ALA A 319 3.90 16.73 -25.45
CA ALA A 319 4.96 15.89 -24.89
C ALA A 319 5.15 16.18 -23.39
N PRO A 320 5.45 15.17 -22.56
CA PRO A 320 5.78 15.38 -21.15
C PRO A 320 7.01 16.28 -20.96
N VAL A 321 7.06 16.96 -19.82
CA VAL A 321 8.22 17.72 -19.35
C VAL A 321 8.98 16.93 -18.30
N VAL A 322 10.28 17.20 -18.14
CA VAL A 322 11.10 16.58 -17.09
C VAL A 322 10.75 17.19 -15.74
N VAL A 323 10.68 16.34 -14.71
CA VAL A 323 10.44 16.73 -13.31
C VAL A 323 11.69 16.45 -12.50
N ARG A 324 12.10 17.40 -11.66
CA ARG A 324 13.17 17.22 -10.67
C ARG A 324 12.68 17.65 -9.30
N PHE A 325 12.90 16.79 -8.32
CA PHE A 325 12.64 17.07 -6.90
C PHE A 325 13.94 17.48 -6.20
N PRO A 326 13.86 18.35 -5.18
CA PRO A 326 15.00 18.59 -4.29
C PRO A 326 15.48 17.28 -3.66
N PRO A 327 16.79 17.16 -3.35
CA PRO A 327 17.29 16.01 -2.59
C PRO A 327 16.58 15.87 -1.24
N PRO A 328 16.39 14.63 -0.70
CA PRO A 328 15.57 14.37 0.48
C PRO A 328 15.97 15.11 1.76
N GLN A 329 17.22 15.56 1.87
CA GLN A 329 17.74 16.33 3.03
C GLN A 329 17.35 17.81 3.01
N PHE A 330 16.73 18.30 1.94
CA PHE A 330 16.31 19.70 1.81
C PHE A 330 14.79 19.82 1.94
N ILE A 331 14.34 21.00 2.38
CA ILE A 331 12.91 21.34 2.41
C ILE A 331 12.38 21.40 0.98
N ASP A 332 11.28 20.71 0.71
CA ASP A 332 10.70 20.61 -0.62
C ASP A 332 9.21 20.96 -0.64
N TYR A 333 8.89 22.21 -0.89
CA TYR A 333 7.51 22.66 -1.14
C TYR A 333 7.12 22.62 -2.61
N GLN A 334 8.11 22.53 -3.49
CA GLN A 334 7.94 22.64 -4.95
C GLN A 334 8.91 21.70 -5.66
N CYS A 335 8.51 21.26 -6.86
CA CYS A 335 9.40 20.59 -7.81
C CYS A 335 9.72 21.49 -8.99
N LEU A 336 10.83 21.19 -9.66
CA LEU A 336 11.29 21.89 -10.87
C LEU A 336 10.72 21.17 -12.10
N LEU A 337 10.19 21.95 -13.05
CA LEU A 337 9.74 21.50 -14.35
C LEU A 337 10.70 22.02 -15.43
N GLU A 338 11.23 21.13 -16.26
CA GLU A 338 12.14 21.45 -17.36
C GLU A 338 11.44 21.15 -18.69
N PRO A 339 10.85 22.16 -19.34
CA PRO A 339 10.23 21.98 -20.66
C PRO A 339 11.29 21.85 -21.76
N PRO A 340 10.96 21.27 -22.90
CA PRO A 340 11.81 21.33 -24.08
C PRO A 340 12.01 22.80 -24.53
N PRO A 341 13.12 23.08 -25.24
CA PRO A 341 13.43 24.45 -25.73
C PRO A 341 12.24 25.08 -26.46
N GLY A 342 11.98 26.35 -26.16
CA GLY A 342 10.89 27.13 -26.78
C GLY A 342 9.51 26.92 -26.23
N ARG A 343 9.30 25.94 -25.35
CA ARG A 343 7.99 25.71 -24.68
C ARG A 343 7.93 26.49 -23.38
N ARG A 344 6.93 27.36 -23.27
CA ARG A 344 6.60 28.06 -22.03
C ARG A 344 5.55 27.26 -21.23
N LEU A 345 5.68 27.25 -19.91
CA LEU A 345 4.73 26.65 -18.98
C LEU A 345 4.01 27.77 -18.22
N PRO A 346 2.77 28.17 -18.58
CA PRO A 346 2.09 29.28 -17.93
C PRO A 346 1.87 29.02 -16.44
N THR A 347 2.01 30.03 -15.60
CA THR A 347 1.60 29.98 -14.18
C THR A 347 0.11 29.70 -14.11
N GLY A 348 -0.32 28.80 -13.23
CA GLY A 348 -1.70 28.32 -13.16
C GLY A 348 -2.03 27.13 -14.07
N ALA A 349 -1.11 26.72 -14.97
CA ALA A 349 -1.30 25.56 -15.81
C ALA A 349 -1.34 24.27 -14.96
N THR A 350 -2.25 23.37 -15.30
CA THR A 350 -2.38 22.05 -14.64
C THR A 350 -1.17 21.19 -14.91
N VAL A 351 -0.65 20.55 -13.87
CA VAL A 351 0.47 19.60 -13.92
C VAL A 351 -0.04 18.24 -13.48
N ILE A 352 0.12 17.20 -14.31
CA ILE A 352 -0.27 15.82 -13.97
C ILE A 352 0.93 14.90 -14.03
N MET A 353 1.12 14.13 -12.96
CA MET A 353 2.17 13.12 -12.82
C MET A 353 1.55 11.75 -12.51
N ALA A 354 2.23 10.68 -12.90
CA ALA A 354 1.92 9.33 -12.46
C ALA A 354 3.22 8.60 -12.10
N PHE A 355 3.25 7.94 -10.95
CA PHE A 355 4.44 7.31 -10.39
C PHE A 355 4.05 6.28 -9.32
N ARG A 356 4.99 5.43 -8.92
CA ARG A 356 4.83 4.57 -7.74
C ARG A 356 5.04 5.41 -6.48
N PHE A 357 4.13 5.33 -5.54
CA PHE A 357 4.04 6.21 -4.37
C PHE A 357 3.79 5.45 -3.07
N GLN A 358 3.93 6.16 -1.93
CA GLN A 358 3.54 5.68 -0.60
C GLN A 358 2.70 6.76 0.08
N LEU A 359 1.46 6.45 0.41
CA LEU A 359 0.50 7.45 0.91
C LEU A 359 0.29 7.49 2.43
N PHE A 360 0.81 6.56 3.19
CA PHE A 360 0.55 6.49 4.63
C PHE A 360 1.13 7.66 5.46
N VAL A 361 1.97 8.51 4.85
CA VAL A 361 2.51 9.73 5.49
C VAL A 361 2.38 10.89 4.52
N LEU A 362 1.25 11.61 4.52
CA LEU A 362 0.98 12.57 3.47
C LEU A 362 0.62 13.97 3.93
N ARG A 363 1.07 14.92 3.10
CA ARG A 363 0.64 16.32 3.05
C ARG A 363 -0.16 16.65 1.77
N SER A 364 -0.75 15.64 1.12
CA SER A 364 -1.51 15.80 -0.12
C SER A 364 -3.00 15.59 0.10
N TYR A 365 -3.83 16.28 -0.69
CA TYR A 365 -5.26 15.98 -0.78
C TYR A 365 -5.48 14.64 -1.49
N ARG A 366 -6.63 14.04 -1.26
CA ARG A 366 -7.10 12.83 -1.93
C ARG A 366 -8.49 13.08 -2.47
N ALA A 367 -8.63 12.99 -3.79
CA ALA A 367 -9.90 13.02 -4.48
C ALA A 367 -10.23 11.61 -4.97
N VAL A 368 -11.43 11.14 -4.74
CA VAL A 368 -11.93 9.87 -5.27
C VAL A 368 -12.99 10.17 -6.29
N VAL A 369 -12.82 9.68 -7.50
CA VAL A 369 -13.73 9.85 -8.62
C VAL A 369 -14.21 8.50 -9.13
N GLU A 370 -15.37 8.48 -9.78
CA GLU A 370 -15.91 7.30 -10.45
C GLU A 370 -16.73 7.71 -11.66
N GLN A 371 -16.77 6.87 -12.69
CA GLN A 371 -17.71 7.04 -13.79
C GLN A 371 -19.07 6.45 -13.42
N ASP A 372 -20.14 7.18 -13.72
CA ASP A 372 -21.49 6.65 -13.68
C ASP A 372 -21.77 5.73 -14.89
N ASP A 373 -22.96 5.12 -14.94
CA ASP A 373 -23.36 4.20 -16.02
C ASP A 373 -23.45 4.89 -17.40
N GLN A 374 -23.45 6.23 -17.44
CA GLN A 374 -23.43 7.03 -18.67
C GLN A 374 -22.02 7.43 -19.10
N GLY A 375 -21.00 7.08 -18.29
CA GLY A 375 -19.60 7.43 -18.53
C GLY A 375 -19.21 8.82 -18.03
N ASN A 376 -20.08 9.53 -17.29
CA ASN A 376 -19.76 10.83 -16.70
C ASN A 376 -18.95 10.64 -15.40
N TRP A 377 -17.92 11.43 -15.25
CA TRP A 377 -17.11 11.42 -14.04
C TRP A 377 -17.77 12.21 -12.91
N GLN A 378 -17.80 11.61 -11.72
CA GLN A 378 -18.31 12.22 -10.50
C GLN A 378 -17.22 12.23 -9.43
N LEU A 379 -17.09 13.35 -8.70
CA LEU A 379 -16.28 13.44 -7.50
C LEU A 379 -17.07 12.87 -6.32
N LEU A 380 -16.60 11.76 -5.75
CA LEU A 380 -17.24 11.11 -4.60
C LEU A 380 -16.76 11.67 -3.26
N SER A 381 -15.49 12.03 -3.18
CA SER A 381 -14.90 12.62 -1.97
C SER A 381 -13.67 13.45 -2.29
N LEU A 382 -13.43 14.48 -1.47
CA LEU A 382 -12.18 15.22 -1.40
C LEU A 382 -11.74 15.30 0.07
N THR A 383 -10.69 14.59 0.40
CA THR A 383 -10.15 14.52 1.76
C THR A 383 -8.90 15.39 1.89
N PRO A 384 -8.84 16.31 2.84
CA PRO A 384 -7.67 17.16 3.07
C PRO A 384 -6.47 16.32 3.58
N PRO A 385 -5.24 16.89 3.59
CA PRO A 385 -4.03 16.20 4.04
C PRO A 385 -3.95 16.03 5.56
N THR A 386 -5.09 15.79 6.21
CA THR A 386 -5.18 15.50 7.63
C THR A 386 -5.54 14.04 7.80
N TRP A 387 -4.66 13.31 8.49
CA TRP A 387 -4.95 11.96 8.92
C TRP A 387 -4.92 11.93 10.45
N GLN A 388 -6.07 11.64 11.05
CA GLN A 388 -6.19 11.44 12.49
C GLN A 388 -6.78 10.05 12.72
N PRO A 389 -5.96 9.06 13.07
CA PRO A 389 -6.48 7.79 13.52
C PRO A 389 -7.25 7.97 14.83
N ALA A 390 -8.28 7.17 15.03
CA ALA A 390 -8.93 7.09 16.34
C ALA A 390 -7.91 6.59 17.36
N SER A 391 -7.86 7.16 18.57
CA SER A 391 -6.85 6.79 19.56
C SER A 391 -7.13 5.43 20.19
N LEU A 392 -6.13 4.55 20.22
CA LEU A 392 -6.16 3.32 21.01
C LEU A 392 -5.84 3.56 22.51
N LEU A 393 -5.43 4.77 22.86
CA LEU A 393 -5.20 5.13 24.25
C LEU A 393 -6.53 5.41 24.92
N ALA A 394 -6.71 4.92 26.13
CA ALA A 394 -7.86 5.27 26.94
C ALA A 394 -7.94 6.79 27.10
N ASP A 395 -9.14 7.36 26.94
CA ASP A 395 -9.36 8.76 27.21
C ASP A 395 -8.95 9.06 28.66
N PRO A 396 -7.90 9.88 28.89
CA PRO A 396 -7.48 10.22 30.25
C PRO A 396 -8.54 11.03 31.00
N SER A 397 -9.58 11.53 30.32
CA SER A 397 -10.72 12.24 30.91
C SER A 397 -11.88 11.32 31.28
N GLY A 398 -11.74 9.99 31.23
CA GLY A 398 -12.71 9.03 31.73
C GLY A 398 -13.02 9.27 33.19
N SER A 399 -13.71 10.38 33.47
CA SER A 399 -14.39 10.66 34.71
C SER A 399 -15.38 9.54 34.95
N GLY A 400 -15.06 8.67 35.88
CA GLY A 400 -16.03 7.83 36.53
C GLY A 400 -17.15 8.71 37.05
N GLY A 401 -18.26 8.78 36.32
CA GLY A 401 -19.52 9.18 36.82
C GLY A 401 -20.06 8.02 37.65
N GLY A 402 -20.11 8.23 38.96
CA GLY A 402 -20.66 7.33 39.93
C GLY A 402 -22.16 7.03 39.76
#